data_b1a518fdc16a4bb7add60a66950989bc
#
_entry.id   b1a518fdc16a4bb7add60a66950989bc
#
_cell.length_a   1.000
_cell.length_b   1.000
_cell.length_c   1.000
_cell.angle_alpha   90.00
_cell.angle_beta   90.00
_cell.angle_gamma   90.00
#
_symmetry.space_group_name_H-M   'P 1'
#
loop_
_entity.id
_entity.type
_entity.pdbx_description
1 polymer ?
#
loop_
_entity_poly.entity_id
_entity_poly.type
_entity_poly.pdbx_seq_one_letter_code
_entity_poly.pdbx_strand_id
1 'polypeptide(L)'
;MKHYQFLSLKKANEPYVDEIRAAWEQILDDGWYLHGKFAARLERELADLCHAGHAVACSNGLDALRLIFRAYVEMGVMQRGDEVIVPANTYVASVLAVTDNGLVPVFADIDETTMNLDFAQAEQKITSRTKAIMVVHLYGSPCWSPDAVRLAERYGVKIVEDNAQAIGASSRFAGLHGTHATGGLGDVAAFSFYPTKNIGAMGDAGAVVTSDKQLASAVRALANYGADTRYHNIYRGLNCRMDELQAAVLCVKLGHLEEITVARRERAAIYDAHIRNPQIVKPRIFSEDVQVWHQYEIRVPKRRDEFRDYMARHGVETDIHYAVPPHLQPCYR
;
A
#
# COMPACT_ATOMS: atom_id res chain seq x y z
N MET A 1 32.99 -1.65 -16.21
CA MET A 1 31.71 -2.35 -16.39
C MET A 1 30.61 -1.36 -16.05
N LYS A 2 29.50 -1.31 -16.80
CA LYS A 2 28.38 -0.42 -16.48
C LYS A 2 27.69 -0.92 -15.22
N HIS A 3 27.36 -0.02 -14.27
CA HIS A 3 26.74 -0.36 -13.00
C HIS A 3 25.28 0.08 -13.01
N TYR A 4 24.38 -0.85 -12.71
CA TYR A 4 22.93 -0.63 -12.63
C TYR A 4 22.49 -0.77 -11.18
N GLN A 5 22.20 0.37 -10.55
CA GLN A 5 21.65 0.40 -9.20
C GLN A 5 20.23 -0.19 -9.19
N PHE A 6 19.86 -0.84 -8.09
CA PHE A 6 18.50 -1.31 -7.89
C PHE A 6 17.50 -0.16 -7.98
N LEU A 7 17.79 0.96 -7.33
CA LEU A 7 17.01 2.19 -7.40
C LEU A 7 17.90 3.41 -7.11
N SER A 8 17.70 4.49 -7.85
CA SER A 8 18.30 5.80 -7.56
C SER A 8 17.21 6.84 -7.33
N LEU A 9 17.00 7.20 -6.07
CA LEU A 9 16.01 8.24 -5.69
C LEU A 9 16.34 9.60 -6.31
N LYS A 10 17.65 9.93 -6.46
CA LYS A 10 18.07 11.15 -7.15
C LYS A 10 17.52 11.19 -8.58
N LYS A 11 17.77 10.13 -9.37
CA LYS A 11 17.29 10.05 -10.75
C LYS A 11 15.76 9.98 -10.85
N ALA A 12 15.11 9.30 -9.91
CA ALA A 12 13.65 9.20 -9.89
C ALA A 12 12.96 10.54 -9.59
N ASN A 13 13.61 11.43 -8.86
CA ASN A 13 13.07 12.74 -8.50
C ASN A 13 13.52 13.88 -9.44
N GLU A 14 14.62 13.69 -10.17
CA GLU A 14 15.25 14.72 -11.00
C GLU A 14 14.27 15.44 -11.96
N PRO A 15 13.30 14.74 -12.63
CA PRO A 15 12.35 15.40 -13.51
C PRO A 15 11.40 16.37 -12.81
N TYR A 16 11.18 16.23 -11.51
CA TYR A 16 10.14 16.94 -10.75
C TYR A 16 10.73 18.00 -9.80
N VAL A 17 12.07 18.14 -9.75
CA VAL A 17 12.76 18.96 -8.73
C VAL A 17 12.32 20.42 -8.79
N ASP A 18 12.15 21.02 -9.96
CA ASP A 18 11.80 22.44 -10.08
C ASP A 18 10.35 22.70 -9.68
N GLU A 19 9.41 21.80 -10.02
CA GLU A 19 8.02 21.88 -9.56
C GLU A 19 7.93 21.69 -8.04
N ILE A 20 8.71 20.76 -7.47
CA ILE A 20 8.77 20.55 -6.01
C ILE A 20 9.31 21.79 -5.31
N ARG A 21 10.37 22.42 -5.82
CA ARG A 21 10.91 23.67 -5.26
C ARG A 21 9.86 24.76 -5.24
N ALA A 22 9.18 24.97 -6.36
CA ALA A 22 8.14 25.96 -6.48
C ALA A 22 6.97 25.72 -5.49
N ALA A 23 6.61 24.46 -5.27
CA ALA A 23 5.60 24.11 -4.28
C ALA A 23 6.09 24.35 -2.82
N TRP A 24 7.34 24.06 -2.53
CA TRP A 24 7.93 24.35 -1.21
C TRP A 24 8.07 25.84 -0.92
N GLU A 25 8.44 26.68 -1.91
CA GLU A 25 8.46 28.13 -1.78
C GLU A 25 7.10 28.66 -1.34
N GLN A 26 5.99 28.16 -1.93
CA GLN A 26 4.65 28.55 -1.50
C GLN A 26 4.34 28.20 -0.03
N ILE A 27 4.89 27.10 0.49
CA ILE A 27 4.71 26.72 1.91
C ILE A 27 5.51 27.64 2.82
N LEU A 28 6.72 28.01 2.40
CA LEU A 28 7.56 28.94 3.15
C LEU A 28 6.93 30.34 3.23
N ASP A 29 6.34 30.79 2.13
CA ASP A 29 5.65 32.10 2.07
C ASP A 29 4.38 32.10 2.93
N ASP A 30 3.60 31.00 2.90
CA ASP A 30 2.37 30.88 3.69
C ASP A 30 2.65 30.66 5.20
N GLY A 31 3.79 30.06 5.55
CA GLY A 31 4.14 29.71 6.93
C GLY A 31 3.23 28.65 7.56
N TRP A 32 2.56 27.82 6.74
CA TRP A 32 1.60 26.81 7.18
C TRP A 32 2.10 25.40 6.88
N TYR A 33 2.49 24.64 7.92
CA TYR A 33 3.30 23.42 7.78
C TYR A 33 2.53 22.11 8.01
N LEU A 34 1.29 22.17 8.54
CA LEU A 34 0.45 21.00 8.83
C LEU A 34 -1.01 21.29 8.49
N HIS A 35 -1.73 20.30 7.96
CA HIS A 35 -3.15 20.41 7.59
C HIS A 35 -3.46 21.64 6.70
N GLY A 36 -2.58 21.94 5.75
CA GLY A 36 -2.69 23.07 4.86
C GLY A 36 -3.30 22.69 3.49
N LYS A 37 -3.03 23.55 2.50
CA LYS A 37 -3.63 23.45 1.16
C LYS A 37 -3.15 22.23 0.38
N PHE A 38 -1.88 21.81 0.55
CA PHE A 38 -1.35 20.66 -0.18
C PHE A 38 -1.86 19.35 0.38
N ALA A 39 -1.95 19.19 1.71
CA ALA A 39 -2.57 18.04 2.31
C ALA A 39 -4.04 17.91 1.90
N ALA A 40 -4.81 19.01 1.93
CA ALA A 40 -6.20 19.02 1.51
C ALA A 40 -6.37 18.73 0.00
N ARG A 41 -5.44 19.20 -0.84
CA ARG A 41 -5.41 18.88 -2.28
C ARG A 41 -5.12 17.39 -2.49
N LEU A 42 -4.08 16.86 -1.86
CA LEU A 42 -3.68 15.47 -1.96
C LEU A 42 -4.84 14.52 -1.54
N GLU A 43 -5.51 14.83 -0.42
CA GLU A 43 -6.66 14.04 0.04
C GLU A 43 -7.78 14.00 -1.01
N ARG A 44 -8.12 15.12 -1.64
CA ARG A 44 -9.14 15.14 -2.72
C ARG A 44 -8.69 14.32 -3.92
N GLU A 45 -7.47 14.56 -4.42
CA GLU A 45 -6.95 13.88 -5.60
C GLU A 45 -6.82 12.35 -5.38
N LEU A 46 -6.47 11.91 -4.15
CA LEU A 46 -6.44 10.48 -3.81
C LEU A 46 -7.84 9.87 -3.73
N ALA A 47 -8.81 10.57 -3.15
CA ALA A 47 -10.18 10.11 -3.09
C ALA A 47 -10.76 9.97 -4.52
N ASP A 48 -10.53 10.97 -5.38
CA ASP A 48 -10.96 10.95 -6.78
C ASP A 48 -10.30 9.80 -7.55
N LEU A 49 -8.99 9.59 -7.40
CA LEU A 49 -8.23 8.51 -8.03
C LEU A 49 -8.79 7.12 -7.69
N CYS A 50 -9.21 6.93 -6.44
CA CYS A 50 -9.75 5.66 -5.96
C CYS A 50 -11.27 5.54 -6.14
N HIS A 51 -11.94 6.57 -6.67
CA HIS A 51 -13.41 6.68 -6.70
C HIS A 51 -14.04 6.48 -5.33
N ALA A 52 -13.41 7.00 -4.28
CA ALA A 52 -13.83 6.92 -2.89
C ALA A 52 -14.33 8.28 -2.37
N GLY A 53 -15.07 8.26 -1.27
CA GLY A 53 -15.65 9.49 -0.71
C GLY A 53 -14.66 10.34 0.07
N HIS A 54 -13.62 9.74 0.64
CA HIS A 54 -12.72 10.40 1.60
C HIS A 54 -11.30 9.85 1.53
N ALA A 55 -10.33 10.74 1.73
CA ALA A 55 -8.96 10.37 2.07
C ALA A 55 -8.49 11.14 3.32
N VAL A 56 -7.58 10.56 4.07
CA VAL A 56 -6.95 11.16 5.26
C VAL A 56 -5.45 10.96 5.16
N ALA A 57 -4.71 12.03 4.96
CA ALA A 57 -3.25 12.02 4.92
C ALA A 57 -2.67 11.77 6.33
N CYS A 58 -1.64 10.93 6.41
CA CYS A 58 -0.99 10.56 7.66
C CYS A 58 0.53 10.39 7.50
N SER A 59 1.20 10.05 8.60
CA SER A 59 2.66 9.99 8.70
C SER A 59 3.35 8.97 7.81
N ASN A 60 2.76 7.78 7.61
CA ASN A 60 3.35 6.70 6.80
C ASN A 60 2.33 5.57 6.57
N GLY A 61 2.71 4.57 5.74
CA GLY A 61 1.81 3.46 5.41
C GLY A 61 1.50 2.52 6.56
N LEU A 62 2.43 2.29 7.49
CA LEU A 62 2.16 1.49 8.69
C LEU A 62 1.15 2.17 9.59
N ASP A 63 1.30 3.47 9.81
CA ASP A 63 0.35 4.25 10.60
C ASP A 63 -1.02 4.35 9.91
N ALA A 64 -1.08 4.38 8.57
CA ALA A 64 -2.33 4.28 7.85
C ALA A 64 -3.09 2.98 8.20
N LEU A 65 -2.42 1.82 8.16
CA LEU A 65 -3.01 0.54 8.56
C LEU A 65 -3.35 0.49 10.05
N ARG A 66 -2.47 1.00 10.93
CA ARG A 66 -2.74 1.10 12.38
C ARG A 66 -3.98 1.94 12.68
N LEU A 67 -4.12 3.09 12.02
CA LEU A 67 -5.27 3.97 12.17
C LEU A 67 -6.57 3.32 11.71
N ILE A 68 -6.56 2.54 10.62
CA ILE A 68 -7.71 1.78 10.15
C ILE A 68 -8.20 0.81 11.24
N PHE A 69 -7.32 -0.07 11.71
CA PHE A 69 -7.69 -1.05 12.73
C PHE A 69 -8.04 -0.40 14.06
N ARG A 70 -7.32 0.67 14.43
CA ARG A 70 -7.65 1.44 15.64
C ARG A 70 -9.04 2.06 15.54
N ALA A 71 -9.39 2.64 14.39
CA ALA A 71 -10.71 3.21 14.17
C ALA A 71 -11.80 2.14 14.25
N TYR A 72 -11.62 0.98 13.65
CA TYR A 72 -12.57 -0.12 13.77
C TYR A 72 -12.75 -0.60 15.22
N VAL A 73 -11.69 -0.61 16.03
CA VAL A 73 -11.79 -0.94 17.47
C VAL A 73 -12.53 0.14 18.23
N GLU A 74 -12.23 1.41 18.04
CA GLU A 74 -12.89 2.53 18.73
C GLU A 74 -14.36 2.69 18.30
N MET A 75 -14.70 2.31 17.07
CA MET A 75 -16.08 2.28 16.56
C MET A 75 -16.88 1.04 17.01
N GLY A 76 -16.25 0.08 17.68
CA GLY A 76 -16.90 -1.16 18.11
C GLY A 76 -17.17 -2.16 16.98
N VAL A 77 -16.59 -1.97 15.79
CA VAL A 77 -16.65 -2.93 14.67
C VAL A 77 -15.78 -4.15 14.96
N MET A 78 -14.67 -3.94 15.66
CA MET A 78 -13.73 -4.97 16.11
C MET A 78 -13.42 -4.82 17.60
N GLN A 79 -12.96 -5.88 18.22
CA GLN A 79 -12.47 -5.86 19.59
C GLN A 79 -11.13 -6.61 19.72
N ARG A 80 -10.41 -6.37 20.81
CA ARG A 80 -9.16 -7.09 21.09
C ARG A 80 -9.38 -8.60 21.06
N GLY A 81 -8.52 -9.34 20.37
CA GLY A 81 -8.62 -10.77 20.17
C GLY A 81 -9.42 -11.19 18.92
N ASP A 82 -10.07 -10.26 18.22
CA ASP A 82 -10.65 -10.56 16.91
C ASP A 82 -9.55 -10.84 15.89
N GLU A 83 -9.89 -11.64 14.89
CA GLU A 83 -8.96 -12.15 13.89
C GLU A 83 -9.02 -11.32 12.61
N VAL A 84 -7.83 -11.08 12.04
CA VAL A 84 -7.66 -10.51 10.71
C VAL A 84 -6.87 -11.49 9.85
N ILE A 85 -7.46 -11.96 8.75
CA ILE A 85 -6.74 -12.80 7.79
C ILE A 85 -5.77 -11.92 7.02
N VAL A 86 -4.50 -12.34 6.93
CA VAL A 86 -3.42 -11.64 6.25
C VAL A 86 -2.66 -12.61 5.33
N PRO A 87 -2.16 -12.18 4.15
CA PRO A 87 -1.35 -13.05 3.31
C PRO A 87 -0.03 -13.41 4.00
N ALA A 88 0.41 -14.66 3.89
CA ALA A 88 1.67 -15.12 4.45
C ALA A 88 2.90 -14.47 3.77
N ASN A 89 2.74 -13.99 2.53
CA ASN A 89 3.73 -13.22 1.80
C ASN A 89 3.29 -11.74 1.73
N THR A 90 3.81 -10.93 2.64
CA THR A 90 3.63 -9.48 2.66
C THR A 90 4.81 -8.82 3.37
N TYR A 91 4.87 -7.49 3.32
CA TYR A 91 5.78 -6.74 4.20
C TYR A 91 5.26 -6.79 5.65
N VAL A 92 6.18 -6.80 6.61
CA VAL A 92 5.85 -6.97 8.05
C VAL A 92 4.87 -5.90 8.57
N ALA A 93 4.82 -4.72 7.94
CA ALA A 93 3.92 -3.63 8.33
C ALA A 93 2.43 -4.05 8.33
N SER A 94 2.01 -4.88 7.36
CA SER A 94 0.64 -5.40 7.31
C SER A 94 0.28 -6.17 8.60
N VAL A 95 1.23 -6.93 9.15
CA VAL A 95 1.03 -7.75 10.35
C VAL A 95 1.16 -6.92 11.63
N LEU A 96 2.16 -6.02 11.68
CA LEU A 96 2.36 -5.10 12.82
C LEU A 96 1.10 -4.27 13.09
N ALA A 97 0.45 -3.76 12.05
CA ALA A 97 -0.76 -2.96 12.21
C ALA A 97 -1.91 -3.71 12.90
N VAL A 98 -2.03 -5.01 12.65
CA VAL A 98 -3.00 -5.90 13.31
C VAL A 98 -2.64 -6.08 14.77
N THR A 99 -1.42 -6.51 15.06
CA THR A 99 -0.96 -6.84 16.41
C THR A 99 -0.89 -5.62 17.33
N ASP A 100 -0.51 -4.46 16.81
CA ASP A 100 -0.43 -3.20 17.58
C ASP A 100 -1.81 -2.75 18.10
N ASN A 101 -2.88 -3.21 17.46
CA ASN A 101 -4.26 -2.95 17.90
C ASN A 101 -4.84 -4.06 18.78
N GLY A 102 -4.02 -5.07 19.14
CA GLY A 102 -4.44 -6.20 19.96
C GLY A 102 -5.35 -7.19 19.20
N LEU A 103 -5.35 -7.11 17.87
CA LEU A 103 -6.00 -8.08 16.98
C LEU A 103 -5.04 -9.24 16.69
N VAL A 104 -5.57 -10.35 16.20
CA VAL A 104 -4.83 -11.58 15.94
C VAL A 104 -4.66 -11.77 14.42
N PRO A 105 -3.43 -11.73 13.90
CA PRO A 105 -3.20 -12.04 12.50
C PRO A 105 -3.35 -13.54 12.25
N VAL A 106 -4.17 -13.92 11.28
CA VAL A 106 -4.35 -15.29 10.82
C VAL A 106 -3.77 -15.40 9.43
N PHE A 107 -2.66 -16.13 9.30
CA PHE A 107 -1.96 -16.22 8.03
C PHE A 107 -2.66 -17.18 7.07
N ALA A 108 -2.92 -16.72 5.84
CA ALA A 108 -3.38 -17.53 4.73
C ALA A 108 -2.32 -17.58 3.63
N ASP A 109 -2.22 -18.71 2.94
CA ASP A 109 -1.28 -18.88 1.86
C ASP A 109 -1.64 -18.02 0.64
N ILE A 110 -0.67 -17.87 -0.23
CA ILE A 110 -0.76 -17.10 -1.46
C ILE A 110 -0.88 -18.05 -2.67
N ASP A 111 -1.45 -17.56 -3.74
CA ASP A 111 -1.33 -18.17 -5.05
C ASP A 111 0.10 -17.97 -5.58
N GLU A 112 0.81 -19.06 -5.85
CA GLU A 112 2.21 -18.99 -6.31
C GLU A 112 2.36 -18.28 -7.67
N THR A 113 1.30 -18.21 -8.47
CA THR A 113 1.36 -17.60 -9.79
C THR A 113 1.30 -16.07 -9.71
N THR A 114 0.45 -15.56 -8.81
CA THR A 114 0.21 -14.12 -8.63
C THR A 114 1.00 -13.53 -7.49
N MET A 115 1.49 -14.35 -6.55
CA MET A 115 2.11 -13.96 -5.29
C MET A 115 1.17 -13.19 -4.34
N ASN A 116 -0.12 -13.13 -4.67
CA ASN A 116 -1.18 -12.48 -3.91
C ASN A 116 -1.98 -13.50 -3.10
N LEU A 117 -2.81 -13.02 -2.15
CA LEU A 117 -3.64 -13.86 -1.29
C LEU A 117 -4.48 -14.84 -2.10
N ASP A 118 -4.44 -16.13 -1.74
CA ASP A 118 -5.38 -17.13 -2.22
C ASP A 118 -6.67 -17.05 -1.40
N PHE A 119 -7.76 -16.62 -2.04
CA PHE A 119 -9.06 -16.46 -1.37
C PHE A 119 -9.67 -17.78 -0.92
N ALA A 120 -9.36 -18.91 -1.58
CA ALA A 120 -9.81 -20.23 -1.14
C ALA A 120 -9.08 -20.65 0.15
N GLN A 121 -7.79 -20.35 0.28
CA GLN A 121 -7.03 -20.54 1.51
C GLN A 121 -7.52 -19.59 2.62
N ALA A 122 -7.83 -18.34 2.27
CA ALA A 122 -8.39 -17.37 3.21
C ALA A 122 -9.73 -17.85 3.77
N GLU A 123 -10.64 -18.35 2.90
CA GLU A 123 -11.96 -18.86 3.34
C GLU A 123 -11.85 -19.99 4.37
N GLN A 124 -10.89 -20.91 4.20
CA GLN A 124 -10.66 -22.02 5.13
C GLN A 124 -10.20 -21.57 6.54
N LYS A 125 -9.70 -20.33 6.67
CA LYS A 125 -9.23 -19.73 7.91
C LYS A 125 -10.28 -18.89 8.63
N ILE A 126 -11.44 -18.65 8.01
CA ILE A 126 -12.51 -17.84 8.61
C ILE A 126 -13.12 -18.57 9.82
N THR A 127 -13.19 -17.87 10.95
CA THR A 127 -13.85 -18.30 12.18
C THR A 127 -14.90 -17.27 12.62
N SER A 128 -15.64 -17.53 13.67
CA SER A 128 -16.58 -16.55 14.26
C SER A 128 -15.89 -15.27 14.78
N ARG A 129 -14.58 -15.33 15.03
CA ARG A 129 -13.78 -14.18 15.46
C ARG A 129 -13.18 -13.39 14.31
N THR A 130 -13.21 -13.89 13.09
CA THR A 130 -12.69 -13.18 11.93
C THR A 130 -13.55 -11.97 11.64
N LYS A 131 -12.93 -10.78 11.60
CA LYS A 131 -13.62 -9.51 11.35
C LYS A 131 -13.12 -8.81 10.09
N ALA A 132 -11.93 -9.16 9.60
CA ALA A 132 -11.43 -8.60 8.36
C ALA A 132 -10.56 -9.62 7.59
N ILE A 133 -10.48 -9.37 6.27
CA ILE A 133 -9.47 -9.93 5.38
C ILE A 133 -8.66 -8.76 4.86
N MET A 134 -7.35 -8.79 5.04
CA MET A 134 -6.43 -7.85 4.44
C MET A 134 -5.96 -8.38 3.09
N VAL A 135 -6.25 -7.66 2.03
CA VAL A 135 -5.69 -7.90 0.69
C VAL A 135 -4.49 -6.97 0.50
N VAL A 136 -3.38 -7.51 0.04
CA VAL A 136 -2.18 -6.74 -0.25
C VAL A 136 -1.96 -6.75 -1.75
N HIS A 137 -1.94 -5.58 -2.38
CA HIS A 137 -1.67 -5.44 -3.81
C HIS A 137 -0.15 -5.47 -4.05
N LEU A 138 0.42 -6.66 -3.82
CA LEU A 138 1.86 -6.84 -3.73
C LEU A 138 2.54 -6.56 -5.07
N TYR A 139 3.70 -5.91 -5.03
CA TYR A 139 4.53 -5.51 -6.17
C TYR A 139 3.83 -4.58 -7.19
N GLY A 140 2.63 -4.09 -6.87
CA GLY A 140 1.83 -3.26 -7.76
C GLY A 140 0.87 -4.04 -8.66
N SER A 141 0.59 -5.30 -8.27
CA SER A 141 -0.39 -6.17 -8.93
C SER A 141 -1.68 -6.22 -8.11
N PRO A 142 -2.87 -5.97 -8.70
CA PRO A 142 -4.13 -6.05 -7.97
C PRO A 142 -4.36 -7.44 -7.39
N CYS A 143 -4.63 -7.49 -6.09
CA CYS A 143 -5.09 -8.68 -5.37
C CYS A 143 -6.62 -8.60 -5.23
N TRP A 144 -7.35 -8.95 -6.29
CA TRP A 144 -8.80 -8.85 -6.28
C TRP A 144 -9.47 -9.87 -7.19
N SER A 145 -10.57 -10.43 -6.72
CA SER A 145 -11.43 -11.32 -7.49
C SER A 145 -12.87 -11.25 -6.97
N PRO A 146 -13.87 -11.79 -7.67
CA PRO A 146 -15.23 -11.92 -7.15
C PRO A 146 -15.33 -12.64 -5.81
N ASP A 147 -14.34 -13.47 -5.46
CA ASP A 147 -14.30 -14.16 -4.18
C ASP A 147 -14.12 -13.19 -3.01
N ALA A 148 -13.40 -12.08 -3.18
CA ALA A 148 -13.27 -11.07 -2.13
C ALA A 148 -14.64 -10.51 -1.73
N VAL A 149 -15.47 -10.16 -2.73
CA VAL A 149 -16.85 -9.66 -2.52
C VAL A 149 -17.71 -10.75 -1.88
N ARG A 150 -17.67 -11.97 -2.43
CA ARG A 150 -18.42 -13.13 -1.91
C ARG A 150 -18.08 -13.41 -0.43
N LEU A 151 -16.81 -13.36 -0.05
CA LEU A 151 -16.39 -13.58 1.34
C LEU A 151 -16.86 -12.47 2.27
N ALA A 152 -16.73 -11.20 1.84
CA ALA A 152 -17.22 -10.07 2.61
C ALA A 152 -18.72 -10.18 2.91
N GLU A 153 -19.52 -10.47 1.88
CA GLU A 153 -20.99 -10.60 2.01
C GLU A 153 -21.39 -11.83 2.85
N ARG A 154 -20.78 -12.99 2.54
CA ARG A 154 -21.16 -14.27 3.20
C ARG A 154 -20.85 -14.28 4.68
N TYR A 155 -19.72 -13.73 5.08
CA TYR A 155 -19.21 -13.80 6.46
C TYR A 155 -19.32 -12.48 7.22
N GLY A 156 -19.75 -11.40 6.58
CA GLY A 156 -19.86 -10.08 7.20
C GLY A 156 -18.52 -9.51 7.63
N VAL A 157 -17.42 -9.87 6.94
CA VAL A 157 -16.07 -9.42 7.24
C VAL A 157 -15.70 -8.18 6.42
N LYS A 158 -14.88 -7.31 6.99
CA LYS A 158 -14.33 -6.14 6.30
C LYS A 158 -13.20 -6.52 5.35
N ILE A 159 -13.11 -5.85 4.21
CA ILE A 159 -11.95 -5.95 3.32
C ILE A 159 -11.09 -4.70 3.48
N VAL A 160 -9.87 -4.91 3.98
CA VAL A 160 -8.85 -3.86 4.15
C VAL A 160 -7.81 -4.02 3.05
N GLU A 161 -7.62 -2.99 2.22
CA GLU A 161 -6.58 -2.99 1.20
C GLU A 161 -5.27 -2.42 1.76
N ASP A 162 -4.21 -3.20 1.74
CA ASP A 162 -2.84 -2.68 1.81
C ASP A 162 -2.41 -2.29 0.38
N ASN A 163 -2.64 -1.03 0.05
CA ASN A 163 -2.34 -0.46 -1.27
C ASN A 163 -0.96 0.25 -1.30
N ALA A 164 -0.08 -0.08 -0.36
CA ALA A 164 1.23 0.55 -0.22
C ALA A 164 2.14 0.43 -1.45
N GLN A 165 1.83 -0.46 -2.39
CA GLN A 165 2.63 -0.72 -3.58
C GLN A 165 1.87 -0.53 -4.90
N ALA A 166 0.58 -0.12 -4.87
CA ALA A 166 -0.27 -0.23 -6.04
C ALA A 166 -1.09 1.02 -6.38
N ILE A 167 -0.60 2.20 -6.01
CA ILE A 167 -1.27 3.46 -6.40
C ILE A 167 -1.42 3.55 -7.93
N GLY A 168 -2.64 3.80 -8.39
CA GLY A 168 -2.99 3.87 -9.82
C GLY A 168 -3.20 2.51 -10.50
N ALA A 169 -3.12 1.40 -9.76
CA ALA A 169 -3.48 0.09 -10.29
C ALA A 169 -5.01 -0.08 -10.39
N SER A 170 -5.46 -0.97 -11.27
CA SER A 170 -6.88 -1.33 -11.35
C SER A 170 -7.07 -2.81 -11.64
N SER A 171 -8.13 -3.38 -11.09
CA SER A 171 -8.56 -4.76 -11.31
C SER A 171 -9.63 -4.82 -12.42
N ARG A 172 -9.62 -5.90 -13.20
CA ARG A 172 -10.72 -6.23 -14.14
C ARG A 172 -12.04 -6.50 -13.43
N PHE A 173 -12.01 -6.84 -12.15
CA PHE A 173 -13.21 -7.09 -11.35
C PHE A 173 -13.55 -5.86 -10.50
N ALA A 174 -14.82 -5.50 -10.46
CA ALA A 174 -15.29 -4.40 -9.62
C ALA A 174 -15.18 -4.74 -8.12
N GLY A 175 -14.90 -3.71 -7.32
CA GLY A 175 -14.88 -3.79 -5.87
C GLY A 175 -16.27 -3.72 -5.23
N LEU A 176 -16.31 -3.66 -3.90
CA LEU A 176 -17.55 -3.59 -3.10
C LEU A 176 -18.43 -2.38 -3.46
N HIS A 177 -17.83 -1.30 -3.95
CA HIS A 177 -18.50 -0.05 -4.31
C HIS A 177 -18.55 0.20 -5.83
N GLY A 178 -18.28 -0.84 -6.65
CA GLY A 178 -18.39 -0.79 -8.11
C GLY A 178 -17.20 -0.15 -8.83
N THR A 179 -16.17 0.33 -8.12
CA THR A 179 -14.92 0.81 -8.75
C THR A 179 -14.01 -0.35 -9.14
N HIS A 180 -13.11 -0.07 -10.09
CA HIS A 180 -12.02 -0.97 -10.49
C HIS A 180 -10.65 -0.50 -9.94
N ALA A 181 -10.56 0.72 -9.43
CA ALA A 181 -9.33 1.28 -8.91
C ALA A 181 -8.95 0.66 -7.56
N THR A 182 -7.70 0.19 -7.42
CA THR A 182 -7.18 -0.24 -6.11
C THR A 182 -7.16 0.95 -5.15
N GLY A 183 -7.44 0.68 -3.89
CA GLY A 183 -7.68 1.72 -2.89
C GLY A 183 -9.15 2.10 -2.73
N GLY A 184 -10.01 1.63 -3.63
CA GLY A 184 -11.47 1.78 -3.56
C GLY A 184 -12.22 0.46 -3.78
N LEU A 185 -11.52 -0.67 -3.86
CA LEU A 185 -12.12 -1.98 -4.09
C LEU A 185 -12.80 -2.53 -2.82
N GLY A 186 -12.16 -2.39 -1.67
CA GLY A 186 -12.64 -2.85 -0.37
C GLY A 186 -13.39 -1.79 0.44
N ASP A 187 -13.51 -2.00 1.74
CA ASP A 187 -14.13 -1.04 2.67
C ASP A 187 -13.20 0.16 2.93
N VAL A 188 -11.90 -0.06 2.95
CA VAL A 188 -10.87 0.93 3.29
C VAL A 188 -9.51 0.50 2.77
N ALA A 189 -8.68 1.47 2.43
CA ALA A 189 -7.32 1.23 1.95
C ALA A 189 -6.28 2.07 2.67
N ALA A 190 -5.07 1.52 2.82
CA ALA A 190 -3.88 2.21 3.29
C ALA A 190 -2.89 2.41 2.15
N PHE A 191 -2.35 3.61 2.06
CA PHE A 191 -1.29 3.99 1.12
C PHE A 191 0.01 4.30 1.84
N SER A 192 1.12 3.95 1.21
CA SER A 192 2.46 4.34 1.62
C SER A 192 3.09 5.18 0.53
N PHE A 193 3.67 6.29 0.92
CA PHE A 193 4.47 7.15 0.06
C PHE A 193 5.93 7.19 0.51
N TYR A 194 6.41 6.10 1.11
CA TYR A 194 7.84 5.94 1.40
C TYR A 194 8.65 6.27 0.12
N PRO A 195 9.85 6.88 0.22
CA PRO A 195 10.56 7.43 -0.93
C PRO A 195 10.73 6.50 -2.14
N THR A 196 10.79 5.18 -1.92
CA THR A 196 10.94 4.18 -3.00
C THR A 196 9.64 3.81 -3.70
N LYS A 197 8.47 4.26 -3.22
CA LYS A 197 7.17 3.96 -3.82
C LYS A 197 7.00 4.63 -5.19
N ASN A 198 6.03 4.16 -5.96
CA ASN A 198 5.79 4.65 -7.33
C ASN A 198 5.68 6.17 -7.38
N ILE A 199 4.90 6.75 -6.47
CA ILE A 199 5.01 8.15 -6.08
C ILE A 199 5.49 8.19 -4.63
N GLY A 200 6.76 8.51 -4.42
CA GLY A 200 7.38 8.57 -3.08
C GLY A 200 7.56 10.02 -2.64
N ALA A 201 7.28 10.29 -1.37
CA ALA A 201 7.62 11.55 -0.71
C ALA A 201 9.14 11.70 -0.56
N MET A 202 9.61 12.80 -0.04
CA MET A 202 11.00 13.04 0.37
C MET A 202 11.20 12.83 1.87
N GLY A 203 10.54 11.82 2.42
CA GLY A 203 10.49 11.38 3.79
C GLY A 203 9.34 10.39 3.95
N ASP A 204 8.86 10.20 5.17
CA ASP A 204 7.69 9.35 5.41
C ASP A 204 6.40 10.10 5.08
N ALA A 205 5.46 9.36 4.48
CA ALA A 205 4.11 9.81 4.21
C ALA A 205 3.19 8.61 3.93
N GLY A 206 1.90 8.76 4.21
CA GLY A 206 0.88 7.74 3.96
C GLY A 206 -0.51 8.37 3.89
N ALA A 207 -1.51 7.56 3.57
CA ALA A 207 -2.91 7.99 3.60
C ALA A 207 -3.84 6.80 3.83
N VAL A 208 -5.01 7.08 4.38
CA VAL A 208 -6.16 6.17 4.44
C VAL A 208 -7.20 6.67 3.45
N VAL A 209 -7.80 5.77 2.67
CA VAL A 209 -8.88 6.08 1.71
C VAL A 209 -10.08 5.19 2.01
N THR A 210 -11.29 5.75 2.05
CA THR A 210 -12.53 5.02 2.29
C THR A 210 -13.75 5.80 1.79
N SER A 211 -14.84 5.09 1.50
CA SER A 211 -16.14 5.71 1.24
C SER A 211 -17.00 5.86 2.51
N ASP A 212 -16.56 5.28 3.63
CA ASP A 212 -17.24 5.41 4.93
C ASP A 212 -16.84 6.71 5.63
N LYS A 213 -17.77 7.67 5.69
CA LYS A 213 -17.60 8.97 6.36
C LYS A 213 -17.28 8.84 7.84
N GLN A 214 -17.89 7.87 8.54
CA GLN A 214 -17.68 7.70 9.98
C GLN A 214 -16.26 7.18 10.24
N LEU A 215 -15.83 6.21 9.45
CA LEU A 215 -14.46 5.69 9.51
C LEU A 215 -13.43 6.79 9.18
N ALA A 216 -13.64 7.57 8.12
CA ALA A 216 -12.77 8.68 7.77
C ALA A 216 -12.65 9.72 8.91
N SER A 217 -13.77 10.05 9.55
CA SER A 217 -13.80 10.97 10.70
C SER A 217 -13.05 10.41 11.92
N ALA A 218 -13.24 9.12 12.22
CA ALA A 218 -12.53 8.44 13.31
C ALA A 218 -11.02 8.40 13.04
N VAL A 219 -10.59 8.03 11.82
CA VAL A 219 -9.19 8.02 11.39
C VAL A 219 -8.56 9.42 11.53
N ARG A 220 -9.25 10.47 11.05
CA ARG A 220 -8.77 11.86 11.15
C ARG A 220 -8.57 12.32 12.59
N ALA A 221 -9.53 12.00 13.46
CA ALA A 221 -9.40 12.31 14.89
C ALA A 221 -8.23 11.54 15.51
N LEU A 222 -8.16 10.22 15.29
CA LEU A 222 -7.10 9.35 15.82
C LEU A 222 -5.70 9.77 15.37
N ALA A 223 -5.54 10.21 14.13
CA ALA A 223 -4.26 10.70 13.60
C ALA A 223 -3.79 12.00 14.28
N ASN A 224 -4.70 12.75 14.91
CA ASN A 224 -4.43 14.01 15.57
C ASN A 224 -4.84 13.99 17.06
N TYR A 225 -4.18 13.16 17.86
CA TYR A 225 -4.37 13.01 19.30
C TYR A 225 -5.80 12.57 19.71
N GLY A 226 -6.61 12.06 18.78
CA GLY A 226 -8.02 11.69 19.03
C GLY A 226 -8.96 12.90 19.12
N ALA A 227 -8.56 14.06 18.61
CA ALA A 227 -9.31 15.30 18.72
C ALA A 227 -10.31 15.43 17.56
N ASP A 228 -11.58 15.69 17.88
CA ASP A 228 -12.62 16.12 16.93
C ASP A 228 -12.64 17.66 16.77
N THR A 229 -12.33 18.37 17.84
CA THR A 229 -12.16 19.82 17.84
C THR A 229 -10.93 20.21 18.69
N ARG A 230 -10.51 21.46 18.61
CA ARG A 230 -9.33 21.94 19.34
C ARG A 230 -9.50 21.70 20.85
N TYR A 231 -8.57 20.95 21.46
CA TYR A 231 -8.53 20.58 22.88
C TYR A 231 -9.66 19.67 23.36
N HIS A 232 -10.45 19.05 22.43
CA HIS A 232 -11.46 18.07 22.79
C HIS A 232 -11.09 16.70 22.15
N ASN A 233 -10.61 15.77 22.99
CA ASN A 233 -10.08 14.49 22.56
C ASN A 233 -11.11 13.40 22.89
N ILE A 234 -11.78 12.89 21.87
CA ILE A 234 -12.83 11.85 21.98
C ILE A 234 -12.26 10.42 21.94
N TYR A 235 -11.03 10.27 21.41
CA TYR A 235 -10.30 9.00 21.38
C TYR A 235 -8.92 9.15 22.00
N ARG A 236 -8.31 8.01 22.37
CA ARG A 236 -6.86 7.94 22.67
C ARG A 236 -6.08 7.87 21.36
N GLY A 237 -5.85 9.02 20.74
CA GLY A 237 -5.22 9.12 19.44
C GLY A 237 -3.69 9.10 19.46
N LEU A 238 -3.14 9.27 18.28
CA LEU A 238 -1.71 9.29 17.98
C LEU A 238 -1.33 10.66 17.38
N ASN A 239 -0.05 10.88 17.19
CA ASN A 239 0.46 11.98 16.37
C ASN A 239 0.98 11.43 15.05
N CYS A 240 0.07 11.22 14.08
CA CYS A 240 0.33 10.56 12.80
C CYS A 240 -0.13 11.46 11.64
N ARG A 241 0.37 12.69 11.59
CA ARG A 241 0.01 13.69 10.56
C ARG A 241 1.03 13.68 9.43
N MET A 242 0.60 14.10 8.25
CA MET A 242 1.50 14.38 7.12
C MET A 242 1.94 15.84 7.17
N ASP A 243 3.23 16.08 6.95
CA ASP A 243 3.76 17.44 6.78
C ASP A 243 3.38 18.00 5.41
N GLU A 244 3.09 19.32 5.34
CA GLU A 244 2.78 20.01 4.08
C GLU A 244 3.89 19.88 3.04
N LEU A 245 5.14 19.85 3.47
CA LEU A 245 6.29 19.64 2.58
C LEU A 245 6.21 18.30 1.84
N GLN A 246 5.77 17.23 2.52
CA GLN A 246 5.60 15.92 1.90
C GLN A 246 4.34 15.90 1.02
N ALA A 247 3.26 16.51 1.47
CA ALA A 247 2.02 16.63 0.70
C ALA A 247 2.26 17.38 -0.61
N ALA A 248 3.05 18.45 -0.61
CA ALA A 248 3.42 19.20 -1.81
C ALA A 248 4.20 18.35 -2.82
N VAL A 249 5.19 17.58 -2.37
CA VAL A 249 5.92 16.62 -3.21
C VAL A 249 4.97 15.62 -3.85
N LEU A 250 4.04 15.10 -3.07
CA LEU A 250 3.08 14.10 -3.54
C LEU A 250 2.07 14.69 -4.52
N CYS A 251 1.58 15.92 -4.32
CA CYS A 251 0.71 16.60 -5.28
C CYS A 251 1.40 16.81 -6.64
N VAL A 252 2.69 17.17 -6.64
CA VAL A 252 3.46 17.26 -7.89
C VAL A 252 3.53 15.90 -8.58
N LYS A 253 4.00 14.87 -7.87
CA LYS A 253 4.19 13.54 -8.46
C LYS A 253 2.88 12.85 -8.84
N LEU A 254 1.78 13.11 -8.15
CA LEU A 254 0.48 12.57 -8.50
C LEU A 254 0.01 13.10 -9.86
N GLY A 255 0.32 14.36 -10.19
CA GLY A 255 0.10 14.92 -11.52
C GLY A 255 0.84 14.19 -12.65
N HIS A 256 1.93 13.47 -12.32
CA HIS A 256 2.74 12.68 -13.26
C HIS A 256 2.55 11.16 -13.12
N LEU A 257 1.54 10.71 -12.38
CA LEU A 257 1.34 9.28 -12.06
C LEU A 257 1.22 8.41 -13.31
N GLU A 258 0.52 8.89 -14.34
CA GLU A 258 0.35 8.15 -15.60
C GLU A 258 1.69 7.94 -16.31
N GLU A 259 2.50 8.99 -16.46
CA GLU A 259 3.83 8.91 -17.08
C GLU A 259 4.75 7.94 -16.32
N ILE A 260 4.73 8.00 -14.99
CA ILE A 260 5.48 7.10 -14.12
C ILE A 260 5.04 5.65 -14.33
N THR A 261 3.74 5.42 -14.42
CA THR A 261 3.16 4.08 -14.61
C THR A 261 3.50 3.54 -16.00
N VAL A 262 3.36 4.34 -17.06
CA VAL A 262 3.72 3.95 -18.42
C VAL A 262 5.20 3.57 -18.51
N ALA A 263 6.09 4.41 -17.98
CA ALA A 263 7.52 4.13 -17.98
C ALA A 263 7.89 2.83 -17.22
N ARG A 264 7.17 2.47 -16.15
CA ARG A 264 7.37 1.19 -15.43
C ARG A 264 6.84 0.01 -16.24
N ARG A 265 5.70 0.14 -16.88
CA ARG A 265 5.10 -0.89 -17.75
C ARG A 265 6.00 -1.19 -18.95
N GLU A 266 6.57 -0.18 -19.59
CA GLU A 266 7.54 -0.36 -20.68
C GLU A 266 8.76 -1.16 -20.23
N ARG A 267 9.34 -0.84 -19.06
CA ARG A 267 10.47 -1.59 -18.49
C ARG A 267 10.10 -3.04 -18.17
N ALA A 268 8.93 -3.26 -17.60
CA ALA A 268 8.42 -4.60 -17.32
C ALA A 268 8.24 -5.42 -18.60
N ALA A 269 7.70 -4.81 -19.67
CA ALA A 269 7.57 -5.45 -20.98
C ALA A 269 8.94 -5.83 -21.59
N ILE A 270 9.98 -5.00 -21.40
CA ILE A 270 11.35 -5.31 -21.83
C ILE A 270 11.87 -6.54 -21.07
N TYR A 271 11.69 -6.60 -19.73
CA TYR A 271 12.09 -7.75 -18.94
C TYR A 271 11.34 -9.02 -19.39
N ASP A 272 10.02 -8.91 -19.56
CA ASP A 272 9.20 -10.05 -19.98
C ASP A 272 9.61 -10.61 -21.35
N ALA A 273 9.92 -9.74 -22.31
CA ALA A 273 10.35 -10.15 -23.65
C ALA A 273 11.76 -10.76 -23.67
N HIS A 274 12.68 -10.31 -22.81
CA HIS A 274 14.11 -10.65 -22.91
C HIS A 274 14.60 -11.67 -21.89
N ILE A 275 13.92 -11.85 -20.75
CA ILE A 275 14.25 -12.92 -19.80
C ILE A 275 13.77 -14.25 -20.37
N ARG A 276 14.71 -15.04 -20.91
CA ARG A 276 14.43 -16.33 -21.60
C ARG A 276 14.99 -17.53 -20.86
N ASN A 277 15.64 -17.33 -19.70
CA ASN A 277 16.19 -18.44 -18.93
C ASN A 277 15.05 -19.26 -18.30
N PRO A 278 14.93 -20.58 -18.62
CA PRO A 278 13.83 -21.43 -18.14
C PRO A 278 13.90 -21.70 -16.63
N GLN A 279 15.00 -21.38 -15.97
CA GLN A 279 15.14 -21.51 -14.52
C GLN A 279 14.57 -20.28 -13.75
N ILE A 280 14.16 -19.24 -14.48
CA ILE A 280 13.57 -18.03 -13.92
C ILE A 280 12.08 -18.06 -14.18
N VAL A 281 11.28 -17.98 -13.11
CA VAL A 281 9.82 -17.83 -13.21
C VAL A 281 9.50 -16.34 -13.18
N LYS A 282 8.98 -15.83 -14.29
CA LYS A 282 8.56 -14.43 -14.43
C LYS A 282 7.21 -14.19 -13.72
N PRO A 283 6.91 -12.94 -13.30
CA PRO A 283 5.60 -12.59 -12.78
C PRO A 283 4.52 -12.83 -13.84
N ARG A 284 3.32 -13.22 -13.41
CA ARG A 284 2.17 -13.35 -14.31
C ARG A 284 1.60 -11.97 -14.62
N ILE A 285 1.31 -11.73 -15.88
CA ILE A 285 0.66 -10.52 -16.37
C ILE A 285 -0.78 -10.89 -16.76
N PHE A 286 -1.74 -10.16 -16.22
CA PHE A 286 -3.14 -10.22 -16.64
C PHE A 286 -3.40 -9.02 -17.55
N SER A 287 -3.86 -9.28 -18.79
CA SER A 287 -4.04 -8.23 -19.80
C SER A 287 -5.13 -7.23 -19.44
N GLU A 288 -6.11 -7.66 -18.65
CA GLU A 288 -7.28 -6.86 -18.26
C GLU A 288 -7.05 -6.04 -16.97
N ASP A 289 -6.00 -6.38 -16.20
CA ASP A 289 -5.61 -5.65 -15.00
C ASP A 289 -4.57 -4.58 -15.33
N VAL A 290 -4.61 -3.44 -14.67
CA VAL A 290 -3.56 -2.43 -14.74
C VAL A 290 -2.58 -2.63 -13.60
N GLN A 291 -1.46 -3.29 -13.89
CA GLN A 291 -0.33 -3.40 -12.96
C GLN A 291 0.55 -2.16 -13.04
N VAL A 292 0.99 -1.65 -11.89
CA VAL A 292 1.83 -0.43 -11.81
C VAL A 292 3.31 -0.72 -11.55
N TRP A 293 3.67 -1.98 -11.46
CA TRP A 293 5.06 -2.46 -11.40
C TRP A 293 5.91 -1.69 -10.37
N HIS A 294 5.44 -1.70 -9.11
CA HIS A 294 6.28 -1.22 -8.02
C HIS A 294 7.63 -1.95 -8.04
N GLN A 295 7.57 -3.26 -8.24
CA GLN A 295 8.72 -4.13 -8.44
C GLN A 295 8.42 -5.12 -9.57
N TYR A 296 9.45 -5.55 -10.28
CA TYR A 296 9.40 -6.67 -11.22
C TYR A 296 10.02 -7.89 -10.55
N GLU A 297 9.21 -8.67 -9.85
CA GLU A 297 9.65 -9.80 -9.06
C GLU A 297 9.76 -11.07 -9.92
N ILE A 298 10.96 -11.65 -9.94
CA ILE A 298 11.20 -12.97 -10.52
C ILE A 298 11.40 -14.00 -9.40
N ARG A 299 10.97 -15.22 -9.66
CA ARG A 299 11.27 -16.34 -8.76
C ARG A 299 12.43 -17.16 -9.32
N VAL A 300 13.40 -17.45 -8.46
CA VAL A 300 14.57 -18.29 -8.75
C VAL A 300 14.53 -19.50 -7.81
N PRO A 301 13.86 -20.59 -8.19
CA PRO A 301 13.57 -21.71 -7.28
C PRO A 301 14.81 -22.44 -6.75
N LYS A 302 15.93 -22.38 -7.49
CA LYS A 302 17.18 -23.02 -7.11
C LYS A 302 18.34 -22.04 -7.27
N ARG A 303 19.31 -22.09 -6.33
CA ARG A 303 20.55 -21.31 -6.39
C ARG A 303 20.33 -19.79 -6.46
N ARG A 304 19.29 -19.27 -5.79
CA ARG A 304 18.95 -17.83 -5.79
C ARG A 304 20.11 -16.94 -5.39
N ASP A 305 20.80 -17.29 -4.30
CA ASP A 305 21.89 -16.46 -3.76
C ASP A 305 23.10 -16.44 -4.70
N GLU A 306 23.44 -17.58 -5.31
CA GLU A 306 24.47 -17.63 -6.35
C GLU A 306 24.09 -16.78 -7.59
N PHE A 307 22.81 -16.77 -7.95
CA PHE A 307 22.33 -15.92 -9.03
C PHE A 307 22.45 -14.43 -8.67
N ARG A 308 22.12 -14.03 -7.44
CA ARG A 308 22.32 -12.67 -6.97
C ARG A 308 23.80 -12.26 -7.02
N ASP A 309 24.69 -13.12 -6.54
CA ASP A 309 26.14 -12.88 -6.59
C ASP A 309 26.65 -12.75 -8.02
N TYR A 310 26.12 -13.56 -8.93
CA TYR A 310 26.43 -13.46 -10.35
C TYR A 310 26.00 -12.10 -10.92
N MET A 311 24.76 -11.66 -10.65
CA MET A 311 24.25 -10.36 -11.09
C MET A 311 25.08 -9.21 -10.54
N ALA A 312 25.42 -9.23 -9.26
CA ALA A 312 26.26 -8.21 -8.62
C ALA A 312 27.65 -8.14 -9.26
N ARG A 313 28.31 -9.30 -9.54
CA ARG A 313 29.59 -9.34 -10.26
C ARG A 313 29.51 -8.78 -11.68
N HIS A 314 28.31 -8.76 -12.29
CA HIS A 314 28.07 -8.16 -13.60
C HIS A 314 27.52 -6.73 -13.52
N GLY A 315 27.59 -6.12 -12.32
CA GLY A 315 27.21 -4.73 -12.11
C GLY A 315 25.69 -4.49 -12.04
N VAL A 316 24.88 -5.51 -11.79
CA VAL A 316 23.42 -5.40 -11.63
C VAL A 316 23.03 -5.68 -10.18
N GLU A 317 22.53 -4.66 -9.49
CA GLU A 317 22.01 -4.80 -8.13
C GLU A 317 20.62 -5.44 -8.16
N THR A 318 20.39 -6.36 -7.21
CA THR A 318 19.11 -7.03 -7.01
C THR A 318 18.81 -7.13 -5.51
N ASP A 319 17.53 -7.19 -5.15
CA ASP A 319 17.10 -7.35 -3.76
C ASP A 319 16.08 -8.49 -3.62
N ILE A 320 15.74 -8.88 -2.39
CA ILE A 320 14.79 -9.97 -2.12
C ILE A 320 13.59 -9.42 -1.34
N HIS A 321 12.42 -9.52 -1.91
CA HIS A 321 11.14 -9.10 -1.33
C HIS A 321 10.18 -10.29 -1.17
N TYR A 322 10.11 -10.97 0.00
CA TYR A 322 10.91 -10.69 1.20
C TYR A 322 11.67 -11.95 1.62
N ALA A 323 12.88 -11.79 2.18
CA ALA A 323 13.75 -12.93 2.50
C ALA A 323 13.18 -13.82 3.60
N VAL A 324 12.46 -13.25 4.55
CA VAL A 324 11.80 -13.94 5.66
C VAL A 324 10.35 -13.46 5.74
N PRO A 325 9.38 -14.34 5.52
CA PRO A 325 7.97 -13.95 5.62
C PRO A 325 7.59 -13.60 7.08
N PRO A 326 6.57 -12.74 7.30
CA PRO A 326 6.23 -12.21 8.62
C PRO A 326 6.05 -13.27 9.70
N HIS A 327 5.34 -14.36 9.42
CA HIS A 327 5.08 -15.45 10.38
C HIS A 327 6.33 -16.23 10.82
N LEU A 328 7.46 -16.08 10.11
CA LEU A 328 8.75 -16.66 10.45
C LEU A 328 9.71 -15.65 11.09
N GLN A 329 9.32 -14.41 11.23
CA GLN A 329 10.13 -13.38 11.89
C GLN A 329 10.24 -13.68 13.39
N PRO A 330 11.38 -13.40 14.04
CA PRO A 330 11.58 -13.67 15.45
C PRO A 330 10.51 -13.07 16.37
N CYS A 331 9.95 -11.92 16.00
CA CYS A 331 8.91 -11.23 16.78
C CYS A 331 7.52 -11.91 16.71
N TYR A 332 7.34 -12.92 15.83
CA TYR A 332 6.09 -13.64 15.64
C TYR A 332 6.21 -15.17 15.85
N ARG A 333 7.36 -15.64 16.35
CA ARG A 333 7.61 -17.04 16.70
C ARG A 333 7.14 -17.38 18.09
#